data_51ccad4a38cc7028a262a2aee5cc2690
#
_entry.id   51ccad4a38cc7028a262a2aee5cc2690
#
_cell.length_a   1.000
_cell.length_b   1.000
_cell.length_c   1.000
_cell.angle_alpha   90.00
_cell.angle_beta   90.00
_cell.angle_gamma   90.00
#
_symmetry.space_group_name_H-M   'P 1'
#
loop_
_entity.id
_entity.type
_entity.pdbx_description
1 polymer ?
#
loop_
_entity_poly.entity_id
_entity_poly.type
_entity_poly.pdbx_seq_one_letter_code
_entity_poly.pdbx_strand_id
1 'polypeptide(L)'
;MSVRLPGRLVAFALACLAMNGAWAAETVTVDNFVRAETDTTMKRYVSQGAFGKFLHIRAMTPIDKQDVIRMNRDTLYSAGVFDLAKPVTIVKPDPGKRFQSLMVISEDHSIPPVTHGAGEFTLTRQKVGTRYVMVLLRTFADPNDPADMKAAHALQDRIQVRQAEAGKFEVPDWDPASLAKVRDALNALAATKTDFTGMFGEKSKLNPIDHLLGAASGWGGNPKEAAVYQNGRPKLNDGKVPHVLTVRDVPVDGFWSVTVYNAKGYMEPNPQNAYSVNNVTAKRDADGGVTIRFGGDPGGANHLPIVPGWSYVARMYQPRKVAVEGKWKFPEAQPAR
;
A
#
# COMPACT_ATOMS: atom_id res chain seq x y z
N MET A 1 -7.41 92.14 24.56
CA MET A 1 -6.47 91.47 23.69
C MET A 1 -6.53 89.97 24.01
N SER A 2 -7.22 89.19 23.15
CA SER A 2 -7.52 87.79 23.41
C SER A 2 -6.71 86.96 22.42
N VAL A 3 -5.78 86.16 22.95
CA VAL A 3 -4.90 85.26 22.16
C VAL A 3 -5.58 83.91 22.12
N ARG A 4 -5.99 83.46 20.93
CA ARG A 4 -6.45 82.08 20.67
C ARG A 4 -5.26 81.20 20.30
N LEU A 5 -5.02 80.07 21.03
CA LEU A 5 -4.12 79.00 20.66
C LEU A 5 -4.87 77.98 19.79
N PRO A 6 -4.28 77.45 18.73
CA PRO A 6 -4.90 76.43 17.92
C PRO A 6 -4.67 75.00 18.53
N GLY A 7 -5.76 74.26 18.68
CA GLY A 7 -5.71 72.84 19.12
C GLY A 7 -5.19 71.95 17.99
N ARG A 8 -4.17 71.16 18.32
CA ARG A 8 -3.69 70.07 17.47
C ARG A 8 -4.49 68.79 17.77
N LEU A 9 -5.30 68.36 16.80
CA LEU A 9 -5.87 67.02 16.79
C LEU A 9 -4.77 66.02 16.51
N VAL A 10 -4.49 65.13 17.50
CA VAL A 10 -3.65 63.94 17.32
C VAL A 10 -4.57 62.81 16.93
N ALA A 11 -4.52 62.41 15.66
CA ALA A 11 -5.20 61.22 15.16
C ALA A 11 -4.40 59.99 15.55
N PHE A 12 -4.94 59.18 16.47
CA PHE A 12 -4.42 57.85 16.78
C PHE A 12 -4.85 56.89 15.66
N ALA A 13 -3.93 56.55 14.79
CA ALA A 13 -4.13 55.41 13.84
C ALA A 13 -3.97 54.11 14.58
N LEU A 14 -5.07 53.42 14.85
CA LEU A 14 -5.05 52.00 15.29
C LEU A 14 -4.59 51.14 14.10
N ALA A 15 -3.33 50.76 14.08
CA ALA A 15 -2.85 49.70 13.21
C ALA A 15 -3.34 48.33 13.76
N CYS A 16 -4.43 47.80 13.19
CA CYS A 16 -4.82 46.41 13.38
C CYS A 16 -3.75 45.52 12.71
N LEU A 17 -2.76 45.04 13.47
CA LEU A 17 -1.92 43.94 13.08
C LEU A 17 -2.83 42.68 13.02
N ALA A 18 -3.24 42.33 11.81
CA ALA A 18 -3.76 40.99 11.54
C ALA A 18 -2.62 39.99 11.78
N MET A 19 -2.50 39.47 12.99
CA MET A 19 -1.70 38.28 13.27
C MET A 19 -2.35 37.11 12.49
N ASN A 20 -1.85 36.88 11.28
CA ASN A 20 -1.99 35.56 10.67
C ASN A 20 -1.24 34.60 11.57
N GLY A 21 -1.92 34.04 12.55
CA GLY A 21 -1.40 32.94 13.37
C GLY A 21 -1.15 31.76 12.45
N ALA A 22 0.09 31.59 11.99
CA ALA A 22 0.50 30.29 11.49
C ALA A 22 0.30 29.32 12.65
N TRP A 23 -0.72 28.46 12.55
CA TRP A 23 -0.91 27.38 13.50
C TRP A 23 0.35 26.55 13.48
N ALA A 24 0.99 26.37 14.63
CA ALA A 24 2.16 25.49 14.72
C ALA A 24 1.73 24.08 14.32
N ALA A 25 2.57 23.42 13.54
CA ALA A 25 2.32 22.04 13.14
C ALA A 25 2.10 21.16 14.38
N GLU A 26 1.12 20.24 14.30
CA GLU A 26 0.76 19.38 15.41
C GLU A 26 1.82 18.30 15.63
N THR A 27 2.35 18.23 16.86
CA THR A 27 3.37 17.23 17.22
C THR A 27 2.79 15.82 17.18
N VAL A 28 3.50 14.92 16.50
CA VAL A 28 3.13 13.50 16.45
C VAL A 28 3.74 12.76 17.63
N THR A 29 2.88 12.00 18.31
CA THR A 29 3.21 11.10 19.42
C THR A 29 2.75 9.68 19.07
N VAL A 30 3.04 8.70 19.91
CA VAL A 30 2.56 7.33 19.72
C VAL A 30 1.03 7.25 19.71
N ASP A 31 0.35 8.16 20.43
CA ASP A 31 -1.12 8.13 20.58
C ASP A 31 -1.87 8.62 19.35
N ASN A 32 -1.28 9.53 18.57
CA ASN A 32 -1.90 10.07 17.34
C ASN A 32 -1.21 9.62 16.05
N PHE A 33 -0.17 8.76 16.16
CA PHE A 33 0.66 8.35 15.02
C PHE A 33 -0.14 7.74 13.87
N VAL A 34 -1.04 6.79 14.14
CA VAL A 34 -1.82 6.10 13.08
C VAL A 34 -2.62 7.10 12.26
N ARG A 35 -3.25 8.08 12.93
CA ARG A 35 -3.98 9.16 12.27
C ARG A 35 -3.04 10.05 11.47
N ALA A 36 -1.96 10.52 12.07
CA ALA A 36 -0.99 11.40 11.42
C ALA A 36 -0.35 10.75 10.18
N GLU A 37 -0.01 9.46 10.25
CA GLU A 37 0.52 8.68 9.14
C GLU A 37 -0.49 8.51 8.02
N THR A 38 -1.75 8.25 8.37
CA THR A 38 -2.83 8.08 7.39
C THR A 38 -3.18 9.40 6.72
N ASP A 39 -3.34 10.49 7.48
CA ASP A 39 -3.61 11.82 6.93
C ASP A 39 -2.48 12.29 6.01
N THR A 40 -1.24 12.08 6.40
CA THR A 40 -0.05 12.39 5.58
C THR A 40 -0.04 11.59 4.29
N THR A 41 -0.38 10.30 4.36
CA THR A 41 -0.49 9.45 3.17
C THR A 41 -1.63 9.91 2.27
N MET A 42 -2.81 10.18 2.81
CA MET A 42 -3.94 10.72 2.05
C MET A 42 -3.59 12.08 1.42
N LYS A 43 -2.95 13.00 2.17
CA LYS A 43 -2.49 14.32 1.70
C LYS A 43 -1.57 14.18 0.48
N ARG A 44 -0.65 13.20 0.48
CA ARG A 44 0.23 12.90 -0.65
C ARG A 44 -0.55 12.47 -1.90
N TYR A 45 -1.55 11.60 -1.77
CA TYR A 45 -2.38 11.20 -2.91
C TYR A 45 -3.29 12.33 -3.39
N VAL A 46 -3.86 13.11 -2.48
CA VAL A 46 -4.66 14.30 -2.79
C VAL A 46 -3.85 15.33 -3.60
N SER A 47 -2.59 15.58 -3.21
CA SER A 47 -1.71 16.50 -3.95
C SER A 47 -1.38 16.04 -5.37
N GLN A 48 -1.54 14.73 -5.65
CA GLN A 48 -1.41 14.13 -6.98
C GLN A 48 -2.74 14.07 -7.76
N GLY A 49 -3.82 14.61 -7.19
CA GLY A 49 -5.11 14.69 -7.84
C GLY A 49 -6.09 13.56 -7.52
N ALA A 50 -5.87 12.81 -6.43
CA ALA A 50 -6.72 11.69 -6.02
C ALA A 50 -7.92 12.09 -5.14
N PHE A 51 -8.29 13.38 -5.03
CA PHE A 51 -9.42 13.82 -4.22
C PHE A 51 -10.75 13.83 -4.99
N GLY A 52 -11.77 13.15 -4.46
CA GLY A 52 -13.09 13.01 -5.07
C GLY A 52 -13.12 12.18 -6.38
N LYS A 53 -11.99 11.62 -6.76
CA LYS A 53 -11.81 10.80 -7.97
C LYS A 53 -10.64 9.84 -7.79
N PHE A 54 -10.51 8.87 -8.69
CA PHE A 54 -9.34 7.98 -8.70
C PHE A 54 -8.17 8.58 -9.48
N LEU A 55 -7.00 8.51 -8.87
CA LEU A 55 -5.71 8.56 -9.52
C LEU A 55 -5.35 7.14 -9.95
N HIS A 56 -5.27 6.88 -11.24
CA HIS A 56 -4.86 5.59 -11.77
C HIS A 56 -3.34 5.58 -12.02
N ILE A 57 -2.62 4.75 -11.28
CA ILE A 57 -1.18 4.50 -11.47
C ILE A 57 -1.08 3.45 -12.56
N ARG A 58 -0.62 3.88 -13.75
CA ARG A 58 -0.63 3.10 -14.99
C ARG A 58 0.65 2.27 -15.23
N ALA A 59 1.64 2.44 -14.37
CA ALA A 59 2.89 1.70 -14.45
C ALA A 59 3.09 0.86 -13.19
N MET A 60 3.86 -0.22 -13.32
CA MET A 60 4.34 -0.96 -12.17
C MET A 60 5.27 -0.09 -11.33
N THR A 61 5.46 -0.48 -10.06
CA THR A 61 6.42 0.19 -9.19
C THR A 61 7.76 0.37 -9.88
N PRO A 62 8.25 1.62 -10.05
CA PRO A 62 9.56 1.88 -10.62
C PRO A 62 10.67 1.27 -9.75
N ILE A 63 11.67 0.68 -10.37
CA ILE A 63 12.78 0.04 -9.63
C ILE A 63 13.72 1.07 -9.03
N ASP A 64 13.89 2.19 -9.68
CA ASP A 64 14.72 3.33 -9.26
C ASP A 64 14.02 4.24 -8.23
N LYS A 65 12.71 4.06 -8.02
CA LYS A 65 11.91 4.86 -7.08
C LYS A 65 10.93 3.98 -6.30
N GLN A 66 11.46 3.29 -5.31
CA GLN A 66 10.67 2.45 -4.41
C GLN A 66 10.45 3.21 -3.09
N ASP A 67 9.23 3.71 -2.87
CA ASP A 67 8.89 4.57 -1.72
C ASP A 67 8.99 3.85 -0.38
N VAL A 68 8.78 2.51 -0.37
CA VAL A 68 8.87 1.67 0.82
C VAL A 68 9.55 0.33 0.49
N ILE A 69 10.06 -0.36 1.50
CA ILE A 69 10.62 -1.70 1.35
C ILE A 69 9.54 -2.72 0.96
N ARG A 70 9.94 -3.78 0.26
CA ARG A 70 9.09 -4.92 -0.12
C ARG A 70 7.85 -4.53 -0.92
N MET A 71 7.99 -3.54 -1.79
CA MET A 71 6.91 -3.13 -2.69
C MET A 71 6.45 -4.27 -3.58
N ASN A 72 5.15 -4.26 -3.91
CA ASN A 72 4.54 -5.15 -4.88
C ASN A 72 4.81 -4.64 -6.31
N ARG A 73 5.03 -5.58 -7.23
CA ARG A 73 5.15 -5.32 -8.67
C ARG A 73 4.22 -6.21 -9.52
N ASP A 74 3.19 -6.77 -8.91
CA ASP A 74 2.24 -7.66 -9.61
C ASP A 74 0.95 -6.95 -9.99
N THR A 75 0.70 -5.75 -9.45
CA THR A 75 -0.57 -5.03 -9.65
C THR A 75 -0.36 -3.55 -9.94
N LEU A 76 -1.23 -3.01 -10.79
CA LEU A 76 -1.44 -1.57 -10.92
C LEU A 76 -2.35 -1.09 -9.79
N TYR A 77 -2.24 0.19 -9.44
CA TYR A 77 -3.04 0.79 -8.38
C TYR A 77 -3.99 1.86 -8.92
N SER A 78 -5.19 1.94 -8.31
CA SER A 78 -6.10 3.06 -8.46
C SER A 78 -6.45 3.55 -7.06
N ALA A 79 -6.06 4.78 -6.72
CA ALA A 79 -6.22 5.35 -5.39
C ALA A 79 -7.15 6.57 -5.43
N GLY A 80 -8.10 6.65 -4.52
CA GLY A 80 -8.98 7.80 -4.37
C GLY A 80 -9.21 8.13 -2.90
N VAL A 81 -9.20 9.42 -2.56
CA VAL A 81 -9.53 9.94 -1.23
C VAL A 81 -10.86 10.68 -1.31
N PHE A 82 -11.78 10.37 -0.40
CA PHE A 82 -13.15 10.90 -0.42
C PHE A 82 -13.53 11.48 0.94
N ASP A 83 -14.21 12.66 0.91
CA ASP A 83 -14.85 13.26 2.08
C ASP A 83 -16.25 12.66 2.26
N LEU A 84 -16.47 11.94 3.34
CA LEU A 84 -17.75 11.31 3.69
C LEU A 84 -18.72 12.28 4.39
N ALA A 85 -18.53 13.61 4.27
CA ALA A 85 -19.58 14.59 4.56
C ALA A 85 -20.84 14.33 3.71
N LYS A 86 -20.64 13.78 2.49
CA LYS A 86 -21.69 13.16 1.66
C LYS A 86 -21.31 11.71 1.34
N PRO A 87 -22.28 10.78 1.26
CA PRO A 87 -22.00 9.42 0.84
C PRO A 87 -21.31 9.37 -0.52
N VAL A 88 -20.39 8.44 -0.70
CA VAL A 88 -19.77 8.12 -1.99
C VAL A 88 -20.08 6.69 -2.39
N THR A 89 -20.42 6.47 -3.64
CA THR A 89 -20.60 5.13 -4.22
C THR A 89 -19.49 4.88 -5.22
N ILE A 90 -18.71 3.83 -4.97
CA ILE A 90 -17.70 3.32 -5.90
C ILE A 90 -18.33 2.21 -6.71
N VAL A 91 -18.34 2.36 -8.05
CA VAL A 91 -18.78 1.32 -8.97
C VAL A 91 -17.55 0.57 -9.46
N LYS A 92 -17.36 -0.65 -8.95
CA LYS A 92 -16.29 -1.53 -9.36
C LYS A 92 -16.75 -2.38 -10.54
N PRO A 93 -16.07 -2.30 -11.68
CA PRO A 93 -16.42 -3.10 -12.85
C PRO A 93 -16.20 -4.60 -12.61
N ASP A 94 -16.83 -5.43 -13.43
CA ASP A 94 -16.50 -6.85 -13.48
C ASP A 94 -15.10 -7.05 -14.06
N PRO A 95 -14.16 -7.63 -13.30
CA PRO A 95 -12.81 -7.91 -13.76
C PRO A 95 -12.73 -9.19 -14.63
N GLY A 96 -13.80 -9.97 -14.73
CA GLY A 96 -13.78 -11.29 -15.34
C GLY A 96 -12.83 -12.23 -14.59
N LYS A 97 -11.89 -12.82 -15.31
CA LYS A 97 -10.85 -13.70 -14.72
C LYS A 97 -9.63 -12.94 -14.15
N ARG A 98 -9.55 -11.63 -14.39
CA ARG A 98 -8.42 -10.82 -13.88
C ARG A 98 -8.60 -10.53 -12.38
N PHE A 99 -7.58 -10.72 -11.61
CA PHE A 99 -7.62 -10.29 -10.21
C PHE A 99 -7.77 -8.76 -10.14
N GLN A 100 -8.78 -8.31 -9.40
CA GLN A 100 -8.92 -6.92 -9.00
C GLN A 100 -9.55 -6.87 -7.62
N SER A 101 -8.87 -6.24 -6.65
CA SER A 101 -9.39 -6.02 -5.31
C SER A 101 -9.79 -4.56 -5.10
N LEU A 102 -10.79 -4.32 -4.24
CA LEU A 102 -11.15 -3.02 -3.70
C LEU A 102 -10.98 -3.07 -2.19
N MET A 103 -10.13 -2.20 -1.68
CA MET A 103 -9.83 -2.00 -0.26
C MET A 103 -10.30 -0.62 0.18
N VAL A 104 -10.95 -0.56 1.32
CA VAL A 104 -11.37 0.68 1.98
C VAL A 104 -10.49 0.89 3.20
N ILE A 105 -9.92 2.09 3.38
CA ILE A 105 -9.03 2.43 4.49
C ILE A 105 -9.56 3.69 5.16
N SER A 106 -9.98 3.60 6.43
CA SER A 106 -10.39 4.75 7.23
C SER A 106 -9.20 5.61 7.64
N GLU A 107 -9.43 6.83 8.13
CA GLU A 107 -8.35 7.65 8.71
C GLU A 107 -7.70 7.01 9.93
N ASP A 108 -8.38 6.08 10.62
CA ASP A 108 -7.82 5.28 11.72
C ASP A 108 -7.11 4.02 11.22
N HIS A 109 -6.85 3.92 9.89
CA HIS A 109 -6.22 2.78 9.23
C HIS A 109 -6.95 1.44 9.49
N SER A 110 -8.25 1.47 9.79
CA SER A 110 -9.06 0.26 9.85
C SER A 110 -9.51 -0.12 8.44
N ILE A 111 -9.51 -1.42 8.16
CA ILE A 111 -9.74 -1.98 6.82
C ILE A 111 -10.83 -3.05 6.93
N PRO A 112 -12.08 -2.76 6.49
CA PRO A 112 -13.11 -3.79 6.38
C PRO A 112 -12.74 -4.86 5.36
N PRO A 113 -13.52 -5.95 5.24
CA PRO A 113 -13.25 -7.02 4.29
C PRO A 113 -13.01 -6.49 2.87
N VAL A 114 -11.92 -6.95 2.25
CA VAL A 114 -11.54 -6.56 0.89
C VAL A 114 -12.46 -7.26 -0.11
N THR A 115 -12.96 -6.49 -1.08
CA THR A 115 -13.90 -6.98 -2.10
C THR A 115 -13.18 -7.28 -3.41
N HIS A 116 -13.56 -8.39 -4.07
CA HIS A 116 -12.97 -8.82 -5.34
C HIS A 116 -14.00 -8.81 -6.49
N GLY A 117 -15.27 -9.10 -6.21
CA GLY A 117 -16.35 -9.07 -7.20
C GLY A 117 -16.69 -7.68 -7.73
N ALA A 118 -17.44 -7.60 -8.81
CA ALA A 118 -18.08 -6.39 -9.32
C ALA A 118 -19.17 -5.92 -8.36
N GLY A 119 -19.53 -4.63 -8.43
CA GLY A 119 -20.65 -4.11 -7.66
C GLY A 119 -20.58 -2.62 -7.36
N GLU A 120 -21.58 -2.15 -6.65
CA GLU A 120 -21.69 -0.79 -6.16
C GLU A 120 -21.48 -0.78 -4.64
N PHE A 121 -20.49 -0.01 -4.19
CA PHE A 121 -20.06 0.04 -2.79
C PHE A 121 -20.29 1.44 -2.25
N THR A 122 -21.38 1.64 -1.51
CA THR A 122 -21.70 2.93 -0.91
C THR A 122 -21.03 3.03 0.47
N LEU A 123 -20.13 4.01 0.58
CA LEU A 123 -19.40 4.36 1.78
C LEU A 123 -20.05 5.59 2.42
N THR A 124 -20.25 5.52 3.73
CA THR A 124 -20.77 6.60 4.56
C THR A 124 -19.88 6.79 5.77
N ARG A 125 -19.85 7.98 6.36
CA ARG A 125 -19.13 8.24 7.60
C ARG A 125 -19.52 7.28 8.73
N GLN A 126 -20.80 6.91 8.82
CA GLN A 126 -21.27 5.95 9.82
C GLN A 126 -20.68 4.55 9.62
N LYS A 127 -20.58 4.06 8.38
CA LYS A 127 -20.02 2.74 8.07
C LYS A 127 -18.50 2.70 8.21
N VAL A 128 -17.81 3.77 7.78
CA VAL A 128 -16.33 3.84 7.77
C VAL A 128 -15.79 4.25 9.13
N GLY A 129 -16.53 5.06 9.89
CA GLY A 129 -16.15 5.55 11.21
C GLY A 129 -15.36 6.85 11.23
N THR A 130 -14.93 7.36 10.05
CA THR A 130 -14.14 8.59 9.90
C THR A 130 -14.70 9.50 8.82
N ARG A 131 -14.27 10.78 8.80
CA ARG A 131 -14.70 11.75 7.78
C ARG A 131 -14.09 11.43 6.42
N TYR A 132 -12.79 11.17 6.39
CA TYR A 132 -12.12 10.81 5.14
C TYR A 132 -11.92 9.31 5.03
N VAL A 133 -11.85 8.85 3.81
CA VAL A 133 -11.60 7.46 3.47
C VAL A 133 -10.72 7.39 2.24
N MET A 134 -9.76 6.49 2.24
CA MET A 134 -9.03 6.12 1.03
C MET A 134 -9.59 4.82 0.48
N VAL A 135 -9.85 4.79 -0.82
CA VAL A 135 -10.21 3.58 -1.54
C VAL A 135 -9.07 3.22 -2.47
N LEU A 136 -8.56 2.00 -2.34
CA LEU A 136 -7.43 1.50 -3.10
C LEU A 136 -7.84 0.25 -3.87
N LEU A 137 -7.79 0.32 -5.20
CA LEU A 137 -7.96 -0.87 -6.04
C LEU A 137 -6.59 -1.35 -6.52
N ARG A 138 -6.40 -2.67 -6.49
CA ARG A 138 -5.24 -3.35 -7.06
C ARG A 138 -5.71 -4.18 -8.24
N THR A 139 -5.14 -3.94 -9.42
CA THR A 139 -5.48 -4.64 -10.67
C THR A 139 -4.26 -5.40 -11.14
N PHE A 140 -4.33 -6.73 -11.21
CA PHE A 140 -3.24 -7.55 -11.74
C PHE A 140 -2.92 -7.16 -13.19
N ALA A 141 -1.63 -7.10 -13.52
CA ALA A 141 -1.18 -6.91 -14.90
C ALA A 141 0.19 -7.56 -15.11
N ASP A 142 0.42 -8.07 -16.31
CA ASP A 142 1.73 -8.54 -16.75
C ASP A 142 2.50 -7.38 -17.40
N PRO A 143 3.56 -6.87 -16.77
CA PRO A 143 4.34 -5.77 -17.32
C PRO A 143 5.11 -6.11 -18.60
N ASN A 144 5.23 -7.40 -18.93
CA ASN A 144 5.94 -7.87 -20.09
C ASN A 144 5.01 -8.11 -21.30
N ASP A 145 3.68 -8.01 -21.10
CA ASP A 145 2.68 -8.10 -22.14
C ASP A 145 1.94 -6.75 -22.34
N PRO A 146 2.25 -6.00 -23.41
CA PRO A 146 1.58 -4.73 -23.70
C PRO A 146 0.06 -4.87 -23.91
N ALA A 147 -0.42 -6.01 -24.39
CA ALA A 147 -1.85 -6.24 -24.57
C ALA A 147 -2.54 -6.45 -23.22
N ASP A 148 -1.92 -7.17 -22.31
CA ASP A 148 -2.40 -7.35 -20.94
C ASP A 148 -2.40 -6.02 -20.16
N MET A 149 -1.33 -5.23 -20.29
CA MET A 149 -1.26 -3.88 -19.70
C MET A 149 -2.39 -2.98 -20.21
N LYS A 150 -2.65 -2.98 -21.52
CA LYS A 150 -3.76 -2.21 -22.12
C LYS A 150 -5.12 -2.68 -21.56
N ALA A 151 -5.34 -3.98 -21.42
CA ALA A 151 -6.56 -4.53 -20.84
C ALA A 151 -6.72 -4.15 -19.37
N ALA A 152 -5.64 -4.15 -18.58
CA ALA A 152 -5.64 -3.70 -17.20
C ALA A 152 -5.97 -2.20 -17.08
N HIS A 153 -5.41 -1.35 -17.95
CA HIS A 153 -5.74 0.07 -18.00
C HIS A 153 -7.22 0.28 -18.35
N ALA A 154 -7.75 -0.42 -19.35
CA ALA A 154 -9.17 -0.35 -19.70
C ALA A 154 -10.09 -0.78 -18.55
N LEU A 155 -9.65 -1.72 -17.71
CA LEU A 155 -10.39 -2.11 -16.51
C LEU A 155 -10.34 -0.99 -15.44
N GLN A 156 -9.19 -0.34 -15.25
CA GLN A 156 -9.09 0.83 -14.37
C GLN A 156 -10.01 1.97 -14.82
N ASP A 157 -10.10 2.24 -16.15
CA ASP A 157 -10.93 3.31 -16.72
C ASP A 157 -12.43 3.11 -16.49
N ARG A 158 -12.86 1.87 -16.28
CA ARG A 158 -14.27 1.54 -15.98
C ARG A 158 -14.68 1.74 -14.53
N ILE A 159 -13.73 2.05 -13.63
CA ILE A 159 -14.04 2.37 -12.24
C ILE A 159 -14.74 3.72 -12.20
N GLN A 160 -15.94 3.79 -11.59
CA GLN A 160 -16.71 5.02 -11.49
C GLN A 160 -16.88 5.47 -10.05
N VAL A 161 -17.02 6.78 -9.87
CA VAL A 161 -17.34 7.42 -8.60
C VAL A 161 -18.66 8.18 -8.75
N ARG A 162 -19.59 7.97 -7.83
CA ARG A 162 -20.81 8.73 -7.71
C ARG A 162 -20.86 9.39 -6.33
N GLN A 163 -20.74 10.69 -6.29
CA GLN A 163 -20.82 11.51 -5.08
C GLN A 163 -21.45 12.85 -5.43
N ALA A 164 -22.40 13.32 -4.62
CA ALA A 164 -23.10 14.59 -4.89
C ALA A 164 -22.16 15.79 -4.87
N GLU A 165 -21.21 15.77 -3.93
CA GLU A 165 -20.20 16.83 -3.73
C GLU A 165 -18.90 16.19 -3.24
N ALA A 166 -17.77 16.57 -3.81
CA ALA A 166 -16.45 16.04 -3.40
C ALA A 166 -16.05 16.50 -2.00
N GLY A 167 -16.60 17.63 -1.52
CA GLY A 167 -16.21 18.22 -0.23
C GLY A 167 -14.85 18.92 -0.28
N LYS A 168 -14.17 18.96 0.87
CA LYS A 168 -12.85 19.55 1.04
C LYS A 168 -11.96 18.62 1.85
N PHE A 169 -10.68 18.58 1.51
CA PHE A 169 -9.70 17.81 2.28
C PHE A 169 -8.98 18.74 3.28
N GLU A 170 -9.35 18.61 4.54
CA GLU A 170 -8.89 19.44 5.65
C GLU A 170 -8.44 18.49 6.78
N VAL A 171 -7.16 18.31 6.93
CA VAL A 171 -6.51 17.51 7.98
C VAL A 171 -5.54 18.38 8.76
N PRO A 172 -5.20 18.04 10.00
CA PRO A 172 -4.18 18.76 10.76
C PRO A 172 -2.87 18.88 9.98
N ASP A 173 -2.13 19.95 10.24
CA ASP A 173 -0.77 20.07 9.74
C ASP A 173 0.18 19.35 10.72
N TRP A 174 0.47 18.10 10.41
CA TRP A 174 1.32 17.24 11.24
C TRP A 174 2.79 17.63 11.11
N ASP A 175 3.50 17.71 12.24
CA ASP A 175 4.96 17.97 12.24
C ASP A 175 5.73 16.80 11.64
N PRO A 176 6.41 16.98 10.48
CA PRO A 176 7.06 15.89 9.78
C PRO A 176 8.27 15.31 10.53
N ALA A 177 8.93 16.10 11.41
CA ALA A 177 10.08 15.64 12.16
C ALA A 177 9.67 14.66 13.27
N SER A 178 8.64 14.99 14.05
CA SER A 178 8.10 14.08 15.06
C SER A 178 7.44 12.85 14.43
N LEU A 179 6.73 13.01 13.30
CA LEU A 179 6.17 11.89 12.55
C LEU A 179 7.25 10.89 12.12
N ALA A 180 8.36 11.38 11.55
CA ALA A 180 9.48 10.54 11.15
C ALA A 180 10.11 9.83 12.34
N LYS A 181 10.35 10.55 13.45
CA LYS A 181 10.94 10.00 14.67
C LYS A 181 10.10 8.86 15.25
N VAL A 182 8.78 9.03 15.32
CA VAL A 182 7.87 7.98 15.84
C VAL A 182 7.84 6.80 14.87
N ARG A 183 7.75 7.05 13.55
CA ARG A 183 7.78 5.98 12.52
C ARG A 183 9.05 5.13 12.61
N ASP A 184 10.22 5.76 12.76
CA ASP A 184 11.50 5.04 12.83
C ASP A 184 11.58 4.15 14.09
N ALA A 185 11.11 4.65 15.23
CA ALA A 185 11.04 3.87 16.46
C ALA A 185 10.09 2.66 16.32
N LEU A 186 8.91 2.87 15.74
CA LEU A 186 7.94 1.79 15.49
C LEU A 186 8.46 0.77 14.47
N ASN A 187 9.18 1.19 13.44
CA ASN A 187 9.81 0.30 12.47
C ASN A 187 10.91 -0.55 13.11
N ALA A 188 11.69 0.00 14.02
CA ALA A 188 12.67 -0.77 14.79
C ALA A 188 12.01 -1.86 15.63
N LEU A 189 10.87 -1.56 16.27
CA LEU A 189 10.07 -2.55 17.00
C LEU A 189 9.44 -3.58 16.06
N ALA A 190 8.85 -3.14 14.93
CA ALA A 190 8.23 -4.04 13.94
C ALA A 190 9.24 -5.04 13.36
N ALA A 191 10.51 -4.68 13.23
CA ALA A 191 11.57 -5.58 12.76
C ALA A 191 11.82 -6.78 13.67
N THR A 192 11.39 -6.73 14.92
CA THR A 192 11.49 -7.85 15.88
C THR A 192 10.33 -8.85 15.78
N LYS A 193 9.27 -8.51 15.01
CA LYS A 193 8.10 -9.37 14.88
C LYS A 193 8.31 -10.48 13.86
N THR A 194 7.81 -11.64 14.21
CA THR A 194 7.76 -12.83 13.35
C THR A 194 6.34 -13.14 12.84
N ASP A 195 5.33 -12.64 13.54
CA ASP A 195 3.92 -12.77 13.18
C ASP A 195 3.32 -11.38 12.92
N PHE A 196 2.66 -11.22 11.79
CA PHE A 196 2.03 -9.99 11.33
C PHE A 196 0.50 -10.06 11.42
N THR A 197 -0.04 -11.10 12.07
CA THR A 197 -1.47 -11.24 12.34
C THR A 197 -1.95 -10.12 13.26
N GLY A 198 -3.10 -9.50 12.93
CA GLY A 198 -3.67 -8.41 13.73
C GLY A 198 -3.18 -7.01 13.40
N MET A 199 -2.23 -6.87 12.46
CA MET A 199 -1.76 -5.55 12.00
C MET A 199 -2.80 -4.81 11.15
N PHE A 200 -3.56 -5.56 10.33
CA PHE A 200 -4.52 -5.00 9.37
C PHE A 200 -5.87 -5.70 9.48
N GLY A 201 -6.95 -4.93 9.33
CA GLY A 201 -8.30 -5.48 9.35
C GLY A 201 -9.34 -4.54 9.93
N GLU A 202 -10.49 -5.10 10.26
CA GLU A 202 -11.58 -4.39 10.94
C GLU A 202 -11.16 -3.94 12.33
N LYS A 203 -11.57 -2.74 12.74
CA LYS A 203 -11.21 -2.12 14.02
C LYS A 203 -11.42 -3.07 15.22
N SER A 204 -12.51 -3.83 15.22
CA SER A 204 -12.84 -4.78 16.30
C SER A 204 -11.92 -6.02 16.37
N LYS A 205 -11.15 -6.28 15.33
CA LYS A 205 -10.25 -7.45 15.19
C LYS A 205 -8.77 -7.10 15.32
N LEU A 206 -8.44 -5.81 15.40
CA LEU A 206 -7.07 -5.33 15.47
C LEU A 206 -6.49 -5.56 16.87
N ASN A 207 -5.24 -5.99 16.92
CA ASN A 207 -4.42 -5.84 18.12
C ASN A 207 -3.85 -4.42 18.12
N PRO A 208 -4.04 -3.59 19.15
CA PRO A 208 -3.61 -2.19 19.13
C PRO A 208 -2.11 -2.00 18.90
N ILE A 209 -1.27 -2.86 19.47
CA ILE A 209 0.19 -2.80 19.29
C ILE A 209 0.55 -3.21 17.87
N ASP A 210 -0.01 -4.33 17.38
CA ASP A 210 0.27 -4.81 16.03
C ASP A 210 -0.24 -3.85 14.97
N HIS A 211 -1.39 -3.23 15.19
CA HIS A 211 -1.95 -2.21 14.32
C HIS A 211 -1.05 -0.97 14.22
N LEU A 212 -0.54 -0.49 15.36
CA LEU A 212 0.40 0.63 15.42
C LEU A 212 1.69 0.32 14.64
N LEU A 213 2.27 -0.87 14.86
CA LEU A 213 3.45 -1.34 14.13
C LEU A 213 3.17 -1.54 12.65
N GLY A 214 1.98 -2.07 12.31
CA GLY A 214 1.54 -2.26 10.93
C GLY A 214 1.37 -0.94 10.17
N ALA A 215 0.81 0.09 10.82
CA ALA A 215 0.67 1.41 10.22
C ALA A 215 2.03 2.04 9.88
N ALA A 216 3.06 1.81 10.71
CA ALA A 216 4.42 2.30 10.46
C ALA A 216 5.17 1.51 9.39
N SER A 217 5.09 0.17 9.44
CA SER A 217 5.95 -0.73 8.63
C SER A 217 5.32 -1.22 7.33
N GLY A 218 4.01 -1.00 7.13
CA GLY A 218 3.28 -1.53 5.98
C GLY A 218 1.93 -0.88 5.74
N TRP A 219 1.84 0.44 5.85
CA TRP A 219 0.59 1.18 5.67
C TRP A 219 -0.18 0.73 4.42
N GLY A 220 -1.48 0.51 4.53
CA GLY A 220 -2.32 0.00 3.45
C GLY A 220 -2.11 -1.49 3.15
N GLY A 221 -1.50 -2.25 4.09
CA GLY A 221 -1.37 -3.69 3.99
C GLY A 221 -2.72 -4.42 3.98
N ASN A 222 -2.76 -5.60 3.36
CA ASN A 222 -3.99 -6.38 3.29
C ASN A 222 -4.25 -7.10 4.64
N PRO A 223 -5.52 -7.17 5.09
CA PRO A 223 -5.93 -8.16 6.07
C PRO A 223 -5.57 -9.58 5.60
N LYS A 224 -5.28 -10.49 6.52
CA LYS A 224 -4.84 -11.86 6.19
C LYS A 224 -5.83 -12.65 5.34
N GLU A 225 -7.11 -12.31 5.46
CA GLU A 225 -8.18 -12.91 4.65
C GLU A 225 -8.11 -12.47 3.18
N ALA A 226 -7.49 -11.34 2.88
CA ALA A 226 -7.31 -10.82 1.53
C ALA A 226 -5.94 -11.16 0.94
N ALA A 227 -4.89 -11.21 1.78
CA ALA A 227 -3.58 -11.69 1.36
C ALA A 227 -2.76 -12.24 2.54
N VAL A 228 -2.08 -13.35 2.30
CA VAL A 228 -1.09 -13.92 3.22
C VAL A 228 0.30 -13.69 2.65
N TYR A 229 1.21 -13.25 3.52
CA TYR A 229 2.60 -12.97 3.18
C TYR A 229 3.53 -13.91 3.93
N GLN A 230 4.45 -14.53 3.22
CA GLN A 230 5.49 -15.38 3.82
C GLN A 230 6.86 -14.88 3.38
N ASN A 231 7.65 -14.43 4.35
CA ASN A 231 9.04 -14.01 4.11
C ASN A 231 9.95 -15.24 4.02
N GLY A 232 10.82 -15.26 3.02
CA GLY A 232 11.88 -16.24 2.90
C GLY A 232 13.26 -15.59 2.91
N ARG A 233 14.14 -16.09 3.79
CA ARG A 233 15.55 -15.67 3.85
C ARG A 233 16.44 -16.89 3.93
N PRO A 234 16.96 -17.38 2.79
CA PRO A 234 17.85 -18.54 2.77
C PRO A 234 19.09 -18.34 3.65
N LYS A 235 19.56 -19.40 4.27
CA LYS A 235 20.79 -19.35 5.09
C LYS A 235 22.02 -19.00 4.26
N LEU A 236 22.10 -19.55 3.03
CA LEU A 236 23.15 -19.27 2.05
C LEU A 236 22.66 -18.18 1.09
N ASN A 237 22.59 -16.94 1.54
CA ASN A 237 22.13 -15.79 0.75
C ASN A 237 23.26 -14.86 0.31
N ASP A 238 24.40 -15.45 -0.06
CA ASP A 238 25.60 -14.73 -0.51
C ASP A 238 25.47 -14.09 -1.91
N GLY A 239 24.36 -14.34 -2.62
CA GLY A 239 24.11 -13.88 -3.99
C GLY A 239 24.83 -14.71 -5.06
N LYS A 240 25.50 -15.80 -4.71
CA LYS A 240 26.27 -16.67 -5.61
C LYS A 240 25.70 -18.07 -5.69
N VAL A 241 25.34 -18.66 -4.55
CA VAL A 241 24.75 -20.01 -4.50
C VAL A 241 23.34 -19.97 -5.09
N PRO A 242 23.07 -20.69 -6.21
CA PRO A 242 21.74 -20.77 -6.78
C PRO A 242 20.78 -21.51 -5.84
N HIS A 243 19.51 -21.10 -5.86
CA HIS A 243 18.45 -21.76 -5.10
C HIS A 243 17.27 -22.07 -6.02
N VAL A 244 16.49 -23.07 -5.61
CA VAL A 244 15.23 -23.44 -6.28
C VAL A 244 14.09 -23.51 -5.27
N LEU A 245 12.90 -23.15 -5.74
CA LEU A 245 11.65 -23.27 -5.01
C LEU A 245 10.62 -23.83 -5.97
N THR A 246 10.10 -25.02 -5.71
CA THR A 246 9.04 -25.62 -6.50
C THR A 246 7.75 -25.61 -5.70
N VAL A 247 6.69 -25.10 -6.32
CA VAL A 247 5.38 -24.99 -5.69
C VAL A 247 4.28 -25.56 -6.58
N ARG A 248 3.30 -26.20 -5.94
CA ARG A 248 2.10 -26.77 -6.59
C ARG A 248 0.88 -26.46 -5.73
N ASP A 249 -0.28 -26.44 -6.37
CA ASP A 249 -1.59 -26.40 -5.72
C ASP A 249 -1.68 -25.36 -4.61
N VAL A 250 -1.12 -24.15 -4.87
CA VAL A 250 -1.20 -23.05 -3.92
C VAL A 250 -2.67 -22.71 -3.67
N PRO A 251 -3.14 -22.74 -2.40
CA PRO A 251 -4.54 -22.60 -2.07
C PRO A 251 -4.98 -21.11 -2.11
N VAL A 252 -5.12 -20.58 -3.31
CA VAL A 252 -5.61 -19.23 -3.60
C VAL A 252 -6.73 -19.28 -4.63
N ASP A 253 -7.68 -18.33 -4.55
CA ASP A 253 -8.69 -18.09 -5.56
C ASP A 253 -8.30 -16.91 -6.47
N GLY A 254 -7.37 -16.07 -6.02
CA GLY A 254 -6.76 -15.00 -6.82
C GLY A 254 -5.48 -15.47 -7.50
N PHE A 255 -4.36 -14.98 -7.05
CA PHE A 255 -3.05 -15.38 -7.57
C PHE A 255 -2.01 -15.44 -6.43
N TRP A 256 -0.86 -16.04 -6.72
CA TRP A 256 0.31 -15.96 -5.86
C TRP A 256 1.51 -15.39 -6.63
N SER A 257 2.44 -14.79 -5.90
CA SER A 257 3.71 -14.32 -6.45
C SER A 257 4.86 -14.53 -5.49
N VAL A 258 6.06 -14.60 -6.04
CA VAL A 258 7.34 -14.58 -5.29
C VAL A 258 8.18 -13.45 -5.86
N THR A 259 8.48 -12.44 -5.03
CA THR A 259 9.29 -11.28 -5.41
C THR A 259 10.60 -11.30 -4.62
N VAL A 260 11.73 -11.07 -5.30
CA VAL A 260 13.08 -11.04 -4.71
C VAL A 260 13.48 -9.62 -4.34
N TYR A 261 14.25 -9.49 -3.24
CA TYR A 261 14.73 -8.22 -2.72
C TYR A 261 16.18 -8.33 -2.26
N ASN A 262 16.90 -7.22 -2.29
CA ASN A 262 18.26 -7.10 -1.73
C ASN A 262 18.25 -7.10 -0.19
N ALA A 263 19.42 -6.98 0.43
CA ALA A 263 19.59 -6.97 1.88
C ALA A 263 18.79 -5.86 2.60
N LYS A 264 18.50 -4.75 1.91
CA LYS A 264 17.74 -3.61 2.42
C LYS A 264 16.23 -3.75 2.19
N GLY A 265 15.78 -4.78 1.48
CA GLY A 265 14.36 -5.01 1.18
C GLY A 265 13.85 -4.32 -0.08
N TYR A 266 14.72 -3.86 -0.97
CA TYR A 266 14.36 -3.26 -2.26
C TYR A 266 14.62 -4.23 -3.41
N MET A 267 13.82 -4.14 -4.46
CA MET A 267 14.11 -4.82 -5.73
C MET A 267 15.37 -4.22 -6.34
N GLU A 268 16.31 -5.08 -6.79
CA GLU A 268 17.59 -4.67 -7.34
C GLU A 268 17.53 -4.61 -8.85
N PRO A 269 17.93 -3.49 -9.51
CA PRO A 269 18.00 -3.43 -10.97
C PRO A 269 18.80 -4.58 -11.56
N ASN A 270 18.28 -5.21 -12.61
CA ASN A 270 18.96 -6.31 -13.28
C ASN A 270 18.70 -6.33 -14.79
N PRO A 271 19.62 -6.87 -15.61
CA PRO A 271 19.50 -6.88 -17.06
C PRO A 271 18.29 -7.64 -17.61
N GLN A 272 17.77 -8.64 -16.85
CA GLN A 272 16.62 -9.44 -17.23
C GLN A 272 15.28 -8.73 -16.93
N ASN A 273 15.29 -7.59 -16.22
CA ASN A 273 14.09 -6.94 -15.70
C ASN A 273 13.17 -7.90 -14.95
N ALA A 274 13.76 -8.89 -14.26
CA ALA A 274 13.08 -9.97 -13.57
C ALA A 274 13.12 -9.75 -12.06
N TYR A 275 11.96 -9.53 -11.45
CA TYR A 275 11.81 -9.18 -10.03
C TYR A 275 10.81 -10.07 -9.31
N SER A 276 9.83 -10.60 -10.04
CA SER A 276 8.71 -11.37 -9.51
C SER A 276 8.35 -12.51 -10.46
N VAL A 277 7.94 -13.64 -9.90
CA VAL A 277 7.31 -14.76 -10.61
C VAL A 277 5.96 -15.02 -9.97
N ASN A 278 4.92 -15.18 -10.78
CA ASN A 278 3.56 -15.45 -10.30
C ASN A 278 2.91 -16.58 -11.12
N ASN A 279 1.80 -17.16 -10.63
CA ASN A 279 1.14 -18.31 -11.28
C ASN A 279 0.45 -17.98 -12.61
N VAL A 280 0.28 -16.70 -12.93
CA VAL A 280 -0.38 -16.26 -14.17
C VAL A 280 0.61 -16.24 -15.32
N THR A 281 1.84 -15.73 -15.08
CA THR A 281 2.87 -15.52 -16.10
C THR A 281 3.97 -16.59 -16.08
N ALA A 282 4.07 -17.38 -15.00
CA ALA A 282 5.11 -18.40 -14.87
C ALA A 282 4.99 -19.52 -15.91
N LYS A 283 6.14 -19.97 -16.40
CA LYS A 283 6.22 -21.20 -17.17
C LYS A 283 6.02 -22.40 -16.23
N ARG A 284 5.04 -23.25 -16.51
CA ARG A 284 4.76 -24.45 -15.74
C ARG A 284 5.72 -25.59 -16.12
N ASP A 285 6.05 -26.40 -15.14
CA ASP A 285 6.76 -27.66 -15.33
C ASP A 285 5.85 -28.72 -15.95
N ALA A 286 6.41 -29.82 -16.46
CA ALA A 286 5.66 -30.89 -17.11
C ALA A 286 4.57 -31.52 -16.22
N ASP A 287 4.74 -31.47 -14.92
CA ASP A 287 3.80 -31.98 -13.91
C ASP A 287 2.83 -30.93 -13.36
N GLY A 288 2.78 -29.73 -14.02
CA GLY A 288 1.90 -28.63 -13.65
C GLY A 288 2.38 -27.75 -12.52
N GLY A 289 3.50 -28.07 -11.87
CA GLY A 289 4.16 -27.27 -10.88
C GLY A 289 4.78 -25.99 -11.47
N VAL A 290 5.32 -25.15 -10.60
CA VAL A 290 6.14 -23.99 -10.99
C VAL A 290 7.44 -24.04 -10.20
N THR A 291 8.55 -24.17 -10.90
CA THR A 291 9.90 -24.08 -10.32
C THR A 291 10.46 -22.68 -10.56
N ILE A 292 10.72 -21.96 -9.48
CA ILE A 292 11.40 -20.65 -9.45
C ILE A 292 12.88 -20.89 -9.21
N ARG A 293 13.72 -20.25 -10.01
CA ARG A 293 15.19 -20.32 -9.93
C ARG A 293 15.74 -18.98 -9.47
N PHE A 294 16.42 -18.98 -8.35
CA PHE A 294 17.08 -17.82 -7.78
C PHE A 294 18.57 -17.87 -8.08
N GLY A 295 19.08 -16.94 -8.90
CA GLY A 295 20.46 -16.95 -9.38
C GLY A 295 20.76 -18.10 -10.34
N GLY A 296 22.06 -18.32 -10.60
CA GLY A 296 22.52 -19.33 -11.57
C GLY A 296 22.34 -18.87 -13.02
N ASP A 297 21.95 -19.77 -13.92
CA ASP A 297 21.78 -19.50 -15.34
C ASP A 297 20.59 -18.55 -15.61
N PRO A 298 20.84 -17.34 -16.13
CA PRO A 298 19.78 -16.37 -16.41
C PRO A 298 18.86 -16.77 -17.58
N GLY A 299 19.23 -17.77 -18.39
CA GLY A 299 18.39 -18.27 -19.49
C GLY A 299 17.30 -19.24 -19.03
N GLY A 300 17.27 -19.63 -17.76
CA GLY A 300 16.27 -20.54 -17.21
C GLY A 300 14.88 -19.91 -17.08
N ALA A 301 13.83 -20.72 -17.25
CA ALA A 301 12.45 -20.26 -17.00
C ALA A 301 12.26 -19.89 -15.53
N ASN A 302 11.40 -18.89 -15.28
CA ASN A 302 11.08 -18.40 -13.93
C ASN A 302 12.33 -17.99 -13.12
N HIS A 303 13.32 -17.42 -13.78
CA HIS A 303 14.57 -17.00 -13.17
C HIS A 303 14.42 -15.66 -12.46
N LEU A 304 14.97 -15.53 -11.27
CA LEU A 304 15.07 -14.32 -10.48
C LEU A 304 16.54 -14.08 -10.09
N PRO A 305 17.17 -13.00 -10.55
CA PRO A 305 18.54 -12.66 -10.13
C PRO A 305 18.63 -12.42 -8.63
N ILE A 306 19.74 -12.80 -8.01
CA ILE A 306 20.00 -12.61 -6.58
C ILE A 306 21.30 -11.83 -6.36
N VAL A 307 21.37 -11.15 -5.24
CA VAL A 307 22.51 -10.34 -4.78
C VAL A 307 22.86 -10.69 -3.35
N PRO A 308 24.04 -10.34 -2.82
CA PRO A 308 24.40 -10.62 -1.42
C PRO A 308 23.33 -10.11 -0.44
N GLY A 309 22.95 -10.96 0.52
CA GLY A 309 21.94 -10.65 1.52
C GLY A 309 20.49 -10.72 1.04
N TRP A 310 20.24 -11.28 -0.14
CA TRP A 310 18.91 -11.38 -0.73
C TRP A 310 17.89 -12.10 0.17
N SER A 311 16.65 -11.75 -0.06
CA SER A 311 15.46 -12.36 0.56
C SER A 311 14.33 -12.35 -0.45
N TYR A 312 13.23 -13.03 -0.17
CA TYR A 312 12.03 -12.99 -0.99
C TYR A 312 10.77 -12.91 -0.14
N VAL A 313 9.67 -12.49 -0.78
CA VAL A 313 8.34 -12.55 -0.20
C VAL A 313 7.44 -13.36 -1.13
N ALA A 314 6.89 -14.45 -0.61
CA ALA A 314 5.77 -15.14 -1.23
C ALA A 314 4.46 -14.47 -0.78
N ARG A 315 3.62 -14.11 -1.76
CA ARG A 315 2.32 -13.47 -1.56
C ARG A 315 1.23 -14.39 -2.08
N MET A 316 0.19 -14.58 -1.31
CA MET A 316 -1.01 -15.35 -1.67
C MET A 316 -2.21 -14.42 -1.59
N TYR A 317 -2.78 -14.04 -2.73
CA TYR A 317 -3.94 -13.16 -2.82
C TYR A 317 -5.23 -13.97 -2.94
N GLN A 318 -6.29 -13.58 -2.25
CA GLN A 318 -7.50 -14.38 -2.00
C GLN A 318 -7.15 -15.79 -1.49
N PRO A 319 -6.39 -15.88 -0.39
CA PRO A 319 -5.98 -17.17 0.15
C PRO A 319 -7.19 -17.94 0.65
N ARG A 320 -7.20 -19.25 0.41
CA ARG A 320 -8.19 -20.14 1.00
C ARG A 320 -7.90 -20.33 2.48
N LYS A 321 -8.93 -20.74 3.22
CA LYS A 321 -8.90 -20.89 4.68
C LYS A 321 -7.67 -21.64 5.22
N VAL A 322 -7.24 -22.70 4.53
CA VAL A 322 -6.08 -23.50 4.93
C VAL A 322 -4.77 -22.69 4.95
N ALA A 323 -4.61 -21.72 4.06
CA ALA A 323 -3.47 -20.80 4.06
C ALA A 323 -3.63 -19.69 5.11
N VAL A 324 -4.83 -19.12 5.26
CA VAL A 324 -5.13 -18.12 6.29
C VAL A 324 -4.89 -18.64 7.70
N GLU A 325 -5.21 -19.92 7.95
CA GLU A 325 -4.99 -20.58 9.24
C GLU A 325 -3.54 -21.08 9.44
N GLY A 326 -2.64 -20.86 8.46
CA GLY A 326 -1.24 -21.30 8.53
C GLY A 326 -1.03 -22.81 8.44
N LYS A 327 -2.09 -23.57 8.11
CA LYS A 327 -2.01 -25.05 7.91
C LYS A 327 -1.34 -25.41 6.59
N TRP A 328 -1.31 -24.52 5.63
CA TRP A 328 -0.53 -24.61 4.41
C TRP A 328 0.47 -23.45 4.39
N LYS A 329 1.72 -23.78 4.10
CA LYS A 329 2.81 -22.79 3.99
C LYS A 329 3.44 -22.88 2.61
N PHE A 330 3.82 -21.74 2.07
CA PHE A 330 4.59 -21.70 0.84
C PHE A 330 5.94 -22.39 1.04
N PRO A 331 6.41 -23.25 0.11
CA PRO A 331 7.71 -23.91 0.22
C PRO A 331 8.86 -22.91 0.36
N GLU A 332 9.93 -23.33 1.04
CA GLU A 332 11.13 -22.52 1.17
C GLU A 332 12.12 -22.80 0.03
N ALA A 333 12.83 -21.76 -0.42
CA ALA A 333 13.90 -21.89 -1.38
C ALA A 333 15.05 -22.74 -0.79
N GLN A 334 15.50 -23.74 -1.55
CA GLN A 334 16.61 -24.64 -1.18
C GLN A 334 17.78 -24.44 -2.13
N PRO A 335 19.03 -24.61 -1.69
CA PRO A 335 20.18 -24.61 -2.59
C PRO A 335 19.97 -25.57 -3.76
N ALA A 336 20.25 -25.12 -4.99
CA ALA A 336 20.23 -25.98 -6.15
C ALA A 336 21.36 -27.02 -6.03
N ARG A 337 21.06 -28.27 -6.33
CA ARG A 337 22.04 -29.37 -6.34
C ARG A 337 22.78 -29.40 -7.66
#